data_1650bf36acd5bbf1163e34995298d185
#
_entry.id   1650bf36acd5bbf1163e34995298d185
#
_cell.length_a   1.000
_cell.length_b   1.000
_cell.length_c   1.000
_cell.angle_alpha   90.00
_cell.angle_beta   90.00
_cell.angle_gamma   90.00
#
_symmetry.space_group_name_H-M   'P 1'
#
loop_
_entity.id
_entity.type
_entity.pdbx_description
1 polymer ?
#
loop_
_entity_poly.entity_id
_entity_poly.type
_entity_poly.pdbx_seq_one_letter_code
_entity_poly.pdbx_strand_id
1 'polypeptide(L)'
;MLLRSIIFDYSYLTSIPNMSVAAPKNLWELRAMLDFAMDYKAPFAIRYPRGTAYRGLKEFMQPISYGKGEMLYEEEDIALLAVGSMVSTGEHVREKLKEEGYS
;
A
#
# COMPACT_ATOMS: atom_id res chain seq x y z
N MET A 1 8.04 19.72 -11.69
CA MET A 1 7.38 18.45 -12.00
C MET A 1 5.90 18.54 -11.66
N LEU A 2 5.06 18.30 -12.64
CA LEU A 2 3.63 18.32 -12.42
C LEU A 2 3.18 16.99 -11.79
N LEU A 3 2.83 17.02 -10.51
CA LEU A 3 2.22 15.88 -9.87
C LEU A 3 0.75 15.84 -10.26
N ARG A 4 0.41 14.99 -11.20
CA ARG A 4 -0.98 14.74 -11.55
C ARG A 4 -1.48 13.50 -10.85
N SER A 5 -2.68 13.58 -10.31
CA SER A 5 -3.43 12.39 -9.95
C SER A 5 -3.90 11.74 -11.25
N ILE A 6 -3.24 10.66 -11.63
CA ILE A 6 -3.57 9.91 -12.85
C ILE A 6 -4.24 8.62 -12.41
N ILE A 7 -5.46 8.39 -12.88
CA ILE A 7 -6.25 7.21 -12.51
C ILE A 7 -5.57 5.90 -12.94
N PHE A 8 -4.76 5.95 -14.01
CA PHE A 8 -4.13 4.79 -14.62
C PHE A 8 -2.63 4.69 -14.36
N ASP A 9 -2.09 5.38 -13.35
CA ASP A 9 -0.65 5.40 -13.13
C ASP A 9 -0.06 4.03 -12.76
N TYR A 10 -0.77 3.14 -12.06
CA TYR A 10 -0.31 1.77 -11.86
C TYR A 10 -0.09 1.05 -13.19
N SER A 11 -1.05 1.12 -14.09
CA SER A 11 -0.95 0.48 -15.40
C SER A 11 0.19 1.09 -16.23
N TYR A 12 0.32 2.39 -16.20
CA TYR A 12 1.37 3.12 -16.91
C TYR A 12 2.77 2.75 -16.38
N LEU A 13 2.95 2.81 -15.07
CA LEU A 13 4.25 2.54 -14.45
C LEU A 13 4.69 1.09 -14.58
N THR A 14 3.76 0.15 -14.45
CA THR A 14 4.09 -1.28 -14.58
C THR A 14 4.39 -1.71 -16.01
N SER A 15 4.08 -0.89 -17.00
CA SER A 15 4.47 -1.14 -18.40
C SER A 15 5.92 -0.77 -18.70
N ILE A 16 6.60 -0.06 -17.80
CA ILE A 16 7.99 0.36 -17.97
C ILE A 16 8.92 -0.78 -17.51
N PRO A 17 9.86 -1.23 -18.36
CA PRO A 17 10.80 -2.29 -17.96
C PRO A 17 11.61 -1.92 -16.72
N ASN A 18 11.81 -2.88 -15.83
CA ASN A 18 12.57 -2.73 -14.58
C ASN A 18 12.01 -1.71 -13.59
N MET A 19 10.82 -1.18 -13.82
CA MET A 19 10.17 -0.27 -12.89
C MET A 19 9.47 -1.05 -11.78
N SER A 20 9.84 -0.75 -10.53
CA SER A 20 9.12 -1.24 -9.36
C SER A 20 8.19 -0.16 -8.84
N VAL A 21 6.99 -0.53 -8.41
CA VAL A 21 5.99 0.39 -7.91
C VAL A 21 5.60 -0.02 -6.49
N ALA A 22 5.68 0.93 -5.57
CA ALA A 22 5.26 0.72 -4.18
C ALA A 22 4.12 1.68 -3.84
N ALA A 23 3.20 1.20 -3.02
CA ALA A 23 2.07 1.99 -2.56
C ALA A 23 1.93 1.82 -1.03
N PRO A 24 2.38 2.81 -0.25
CA PRO A 24 2.32 2.73 1.20
C PRO A 24 0.90 2.81 1.73
N LYS A 25 0.61 2.04 2.79
CA LYS A 25 -0.69 2.05 3.45
C LYS A 25 -0.85 3.19 4.46
N ASN A 26 0.26 3.69 5.02
CA ASN A 26 0.25 4.74 6.03
C ASN A 26 1.54 5.57 5.99
N LEU A 27 1.63 6.57 6.88
CA LEU A 27 2.78 7.47 6.97
C LEU A 27 4.10 6.73 7.24
N TRP A 28 4.08 5.75 8.14
CA TRP A 28 5.31 5.03 8.53
C TRP A 28 5.80 4.12 7.40
N GLU A 29 4.89 3.50 6.68
CA GLU A 29 5.25 2.69 5.52
C GLU A 29 5.79 3.55 4.37
N LEU A 30 5.25 4.75 4.20
CA LEU A 30 5.79 5.71 3.23
C LEU A 30 7.26 6.03 3.54
N ARG A 31 7.58 6.28 4.80
CA ARG A 31 8.96 6.53 5.24
C ARG A 31 9.85 5.32 5.01
N ALA A 32 9.38 4.13 5.36
CA ALA A 32 10.12 2.89 5.14
C ALA A 32 10.37 2.62 3.66
N MET A 33 9.40 2.89 2.80
CA MET A 33 9.54 2.73 1.35
C MET A 33 10.52 3.74 0.75
N LEU A 34 10.55 4.97 1.26
CA LEU A 34 11.54 5.97 0.83
C LEU A 34 12.96 5.52 1.19
N ASP A 35 13.17 5.01 2.39
CA ASP A 35 14.47 4.48 2.80
C ASP A 35 14.85 3.26 1.95
N PHE A 36 13.92 2.36 1.70
CA PHE A 36 14.13 1.21 0.83
C PHE A 36 14.53 1.64 -0.58
N ALA A 37 13.84 2.64 -1.14
CA ALA A 37 14.09 3.12 -2.49
C ALA A 37 15.49 3.74 -2.66
N MET A 38 16.01 4.37 -1.62
CA MET A 38 17.35 4.96 -1.66
C MET A 38 18.45 3.92 -1.81
N ASP A 39 18.24 2.72 -1.29
CA ASP A 39 19.21 1.62 -1.40
C ASP A 39 18.92 0.70 -2.58
N TYR A 40 17.77 0.85 -3.21
CA TYR A 40 17.35 0.04 -4.34
C TYR A 40 17.97 0.54 -5.64
N LYS A 41 18.74 -0.33 -6.31
CA LYS A 41 19.57 0.05 -7.45
C LYS A 41 18.88 -0.10 -8.81
N ALA A 42 17.61 0.23 -8.90
CA ALA A 42 16.81 0.20 -10.11
C ALA A 42 15.71 1.25 -10.03
N PRO A 43 15.03 1.56 -11.14
CA PRO A 43 13.94 2.52 -11.12
C PRO A 43 12.84 2.10 -10.12
N PHE A 44 12.41 3.05 -9.29
CA PHE A 44 11.46 2.81 -8.22
C PHE A 44 10.46 3.97 -8.14
N ALA A 45 9.19 3.66 -8.19
CA ALA A 45 8.12 4.65 -8.08
C ALA A 45 7.33 4.41 -6.79
N ILE A 46 7.04 5.47 -6.06
CA ILE A 46 6.19 5.42 -4.87
C ILE A 46 4.94 6.23 -5.16
N ARG A 47 3.79 5.57 -5.05
CA ARG A 47 2.50 6.21 -5.25
C ARG A 47 1.86 6.49 -3.90
N TYR A 48 1.57 7.75 -3.64
CA TYR A 48 0.92 8.19 -2.41
C TYR A 48 -0.24 9.14 -2.72
N PRO A 49 -1.30 9.17 -1.88
CA PRO A 49 -2.45 10.02 -2.13
C PRO A 49 -2.13 11.49 -1.87
N ARG A 50 -2.94 12.37 -2.42
CA ARG A 50 -2.93 13.79 -2.06
C ARG A 50 -3.48 13.98 -0.64
N GLY A 51 -3.00 15.02 0.04
CA GLY A 51 -3.47 15.39 1.35
C GLY A 51 -2.69 14.72 2.47
N THR A 52 -3.34 14.59 3.62
CA THR A 52 -2.70 14.05 4.82
C THR A 52 -2.52 12.55 4.73
N ALA A 53 -1.34 12.07 5.11
CA ALA A 53 -1.06 10.64 5.14
C ALA A 53 -1.90 9.96 6.23
N TYR A 54 -2.37 8.75 5.93
CA TYR A 54 -3.11 7.95 6.89
C TYR A 54 -2.21 7.57 8.08
N ARG A 55 -2.71 7.75 9.29
CA ARG A 55 -1.96 7.52 10.52
C ARG A 55 -2.44 6.32 11.33
N GLY A 56 -3.28 5.46 10.74
CA GLY A 56 -3.71 4.21 11.35
C GLY A 56 -2.79 3.06 11.02
N LEU A 57 -3.04 1.90 11.64
CA LEU A 57 -2.34 0.65 11.39
C LEU A 57 -0.82 0.73 11.68
N LYS A 58 -0.42 1.59 12.62
CA LYS A 58 0.99 1.77 12.99
C LYS A 58 1.62 0.49 13.55
N GLU A 59 0.83 -0.35 14.19
CA GLU A 59 1.27 -1.63 14.75
C GLU A 59 1.73 -2.64 13.69
N PHE A 60 1.31 -2.45 12.45
CA PHE A 60 1.71 -3.30 11.33
C PHE A 60 2.91 -2.66 10.62
N MET A 61 4.10 -2.95 11.08
CA MET A 61 5.36 -2.39 10.59
C MET A 61 6.32 -3.47 10.12
N GLN A 62 5.86 -4.34 9.24
CA GLN A 62 6.71 -5.34 8.65
C GLN A 62 7.79 -4.68 7.78
N PRO A 63 9.05 -5.16 7.81
CA PRO A 63 10.09 -4.63 6.94
C PRO A 63 9.70 -4.72 5.47
N ILE A 64 10.05 -3.70 4.70
CA ILE A 64 9.79 -3.68 3.25
C ILE A 64 10.66 -4.73 2.58
N SER A 65 10.03 -5.60 1.79
CA SER A 65 10.73 -6.63 1.00
C SER A 65 10.20 -6.61 -0.43
N TYR A 66 11.11 -6.71 -1.39
CA TYR A 66 10.76 -6.70 -2.79
C TYR A 66 9.80 -7.84 -3.15
N GLY A 67 8.73 -7.49 -3.84
CA GLY A 67 7.76 -8.46 -4.35
C GLY A 67 6.90 -9.13 -3.28
N LYS A 68 6.85 -8.59 -2.08
CA LYS A 68 6.06 -9.15 -0.98
C LYS A 68 5.03 -8.18 -0.44
N GLY A 69 3.84 -8.70 -0.21
CA GLY A 69 2.81 -8.00 0.54
C GLY A 69 2.92 -8.28 2.03
N GLU A 70 2.11 -7.59 2.82
CA GLU A 70 2.03 -7.78 4.26
C GLU A 70 0.66 -8.36 4.63
N MET A 71 0.66 -9.42 5.42
CA MET A 71 -0.56 -10.00 5.99
C MET A 71 -0.89 -9.23 7.26
N LEU A 72 -1.97 -8.45 7.26
CA LEU A 72 -2.40 -7.71 8.44
C LEU A 72 -3.22 -8.59 9.38
N TYR A 73 -4.18 -9.34 8.83
CA TYR A 73 -5.04 -10.22 9.59
C TYR A 73 -5.18 -11.54 8.87
N GLU A 74 -5.17 -12.63 9.62
CA GLU A 74 -5.44 -13.96 9.09
C GLU A 74 -6.80 -14.42 9.60
N GLU A 75 -7.77 -14.51 8.70
CA GLU A 75 -9.15 -14.85 9.00
C GLU A 75 -9.68 -15.87 7.99
N GLU A 76 -10.90 -16.40 8.18
CA GLU A 76 -11.30 -17.65 7.51
C GLU A 76 -12.23 -17.48 6.30
N ASP A 77 -13.17 -16.54 6.36
CA ASP A 77 -14.28 -16.53 5.39
C ASP A 77 -13.98 -15.75 4.13
N ILE A 78 -13.35 -14.58 4.24
CA ILE A 78 -13.17 -13.65 3.14
C ILE A 78 -11.73 -13.12 3.11
N ALA A 79 -11.13 -13.12 1.92
CA ALA A 79 -9.83 -12.50 1.70
C ALA A 79 -10.00 -11.09 1.12
N LEU A 80 -9.44 -10.09 1.79
CA LEU A 80 -9.40 -8.71 1.30
C LEU A 80 -7.97 -8.37 0.88
N LEU A 81 -7.79 -8.07 -0.41
CA LEU A 81 -6.51 -7.61 -0.93
C LEU A 81 -6.61 -6.11 -1.22
N ALA A 82 -5.80 -5.34 -0.53
CA ALA A 82 -5.85 -3.88 -0.63
C ALA A 82 -4.46 -3.31 -0.88
N VAL A 83 -4.40 -2.24 -1.65
CA VAL A 83 -3.15 -1.61 -2.05
C VAL A 83 -3.18 -0.13 -1.70
N GLY A 84 -2.12 0.35 -1.07
CA GLY A 84 -1.91 1.78 -0.81
C GLY A 84 -3.03 2.40 0.03
N SER A 85 -3.62 3.47 -0.49
CA SER A 85 -4.69 4.20 0.21
C SER A 85 -5.95 3.39 0.45
N MET A 86 -6.14 2.29 -0.29
CA MET A 86 -7.30 1.43 -0.11
C MET A 86 -7.18 0.49 1.10
N VAL A 87 -6.01 0.41 1.72
CA VAL A 87 -5.84 -0.41 2.94
C VAL A 87 -6.69 0.13 4.09
N SER A 88 -6.77 1.44 4.27
CA SER A 88 -7.65 2.03 5.29
C SER A 88 -9.13 1.72 5.02
N THR A 89 -9.53 1.75 3.76
CA THR A 89 -10.88 1.34 3.35
C THR A 89 -11.13 -0.15 3.62
N GLY A 90 -10.14 -0.98 3.31
CA GLY A 90 -10.19 -2.42 3.60
C GLY A 90 -10.39 -2.71 5.08
N GLU A 91 -9.75 -1.95 5.95
CA GLU A 91 -9.93 -2.07 7.40
C GLU A 91 -11.37 -1.77 7.82
N HIS A 92 -11.95 -0.72 7.28
CA HIS A 92 -13.37 -0.40 7.54
C HIS A 92 -14.33 -1.47 7.03
N VAL A 93 -14.06 -2.02 5.85
CA VAL A 93 -14.85 -3.12 5.28
C VAL A 93 -14.74 -4.35 6.17
N ARG A 94 -13.55 -4.67 6.65
CA ARG A 94 -13.32 -5.78 7.57
C ARG A 94 -14.16 -5.65 8.83
N GLU A 95 -14.16 -4.47 9.46
CA GLU A 95 -14.95 -4.22 10.66
C GLU A 95 -16.45 -4.42 10.40
N LYS A 96 -16.95 -3.93 9.28
CA LYS A 96 -18.36 -4.11 8.90
C LYS A 96 -18.72 -5.56 8.64
N LEU A 97 -17.87 -6.30 7.99
CA LEU A 97 -18.08 -7.73 7.75
C LEU A 97 -18.13 -8.51 9.07
N LYS A 98 -17.29 -8.14 10.03
CA LYS A 98 -17.33 -8.76 11.36
C LYS A 98 -18.63 -8.49 12.10
N GLU A 99 -19.18 -7.29 11.99
CA GLU A 99 -20.49 -6.96 12.56
C GLU A 99 -21.60 -7.82 11.97
N GLU A 100 -21.46 -8.26 10.73
CA GLU A 100 -22.41 -9.13 10.04
C GLU A 100 -22.10 -10.63 10.22
N GLY A 101 -21.09 -10.98 10.99
CA GLY A 101 -20.76 -12.35 11.35
C GLY A 101 -19.74 -13.05 10.44
N TYR A 102 -19.07 -12.34 9.56
CA TYR A 102 -18.00 -12.88 8.74
C TYR A 102 -16.62 -12.64 9.38
N SER A 103 -15.71 -13.54 9.13
CA SER A 103 -14.33 -13.38 9.57
C SER A 103 -13.34 -13.36 8.37
#